data_b4a0fb15e65ef84a9ba14fca5baae6ae
#
_entry.id   b4a0fb15e65ef84a9ba14fca5baae6ae
#
_cell.length_a   1.000
_cell.length_b   1.000
_cell.length_c   1.000
_cell.angle_alpha   90.00
_cell.angle_beta   90.00
_cell.angle_gamma   90.00
#
_symmetry.space_group_name_H-M   'P 1'
#
loop_
_entity.id
_entity.type
_entity.pdbx_description
1 polymer ?
#
loop_
_entity_poly.entity_id
_entity_poly.type
_entity_poly.pdbx_seq_one_letter_code
_entity_poly.pdbx_strand_id
1 'polypeptide(L)'
;MDIVLERPHLWDGVKNPYLYKGVVILRKDGKEIDRREEEIGFRYFHADAEKGFFLNGKPYRLNGVNRHQDREERASAFYPQDHDEDLDLMQEMGCNAVRLCHYPQAKYMHQQMDKRGLVAWAEIPFVNVYVNNPAYDENLRLQLKELILQNYNHPCILFWGLFNEINSGWLDRPSRMAAELHALARQLDPSRPTMGASNQDDDFNGFTDLIAFNKYFGWYGDNMDDMGRWIDREHAAHPERKMGISEYGAGACVFQQEDSLRHPEPWGQWHPENWQTYYHVENWKQLQEREFLWCNFIWCMFDFSAAGRREGSIMGRNDKGLVTYDRKIKKDAFYFYKANWNQEDKFVYIAGKRLVNRTRKTVDVQVFSNSGAAKLYINGKAYGTAKPDSVNVLEWKGIVLDTGENRIEVRNKYGADCCVWICPF
;
A
#
# COMPACT_ATOMS: atom_id res chain seq x y z
N MET A 1 0.42 -38.56 -4.65
CA MET A 1 -0.27 -38.94 -3.39
C MET A 1 -1.21 -37.79 -3.09
N ASP A 2 -2.51 -38.03 -3.12
CA ASP A 2 -3.51 -37.00 -2.83
C ASP A 2 -3.93 -37.13 -1.37
N ILE A 3 -3.96 -36.01 -0.65
CA ILE A 3 -4.42 -35.93 0.73
C ILE A 3 -5.69 -35.10 0.75
N VAL A 4 -6.80 -35.68 1.18
CA VAL A 4 -8.08 -34.98 1.32
C VAL A 4 -8.25 -34.57 2.78
N LEU A 5 -8.44 -33.28 3.03
CA LEU A 5 -8.81 -32.74 4.33
C LEU A 5 -10.29 -32.34 4.30
N GLU A 6 -11.08 -32.99 5.15
CA GLU A 6 -12.47 -32.62 5.32
C GLU A 6 -12.59 -31.41 6.23
N ARG A 7 -13.24 -30.34 5.74
CA ARG A 7 -13.49 -29.08 6.49
C ARG A 7 -12.21 -28.48 7.09
N PRO A 8 -11.20 -28.16 6.27
CA PRO A 8 -9.96 -27.60 6.78
C PRO A 8 -10.21 -26.26 7.50
N HIS A 9 -9.39 -25.98 8.51
CA HIS A 9 -9.32 -24.64 9.09
C HIS A 9 -8.66 -23.71 8.05
N LEU A 10 -9.36 -22.66 7.66
CA LEU A 10 -8.90 -21.81 6.58
C LEU A 10 -7.94 -20.72 7.09
N TRP A 11 -6.98 -20.38 6.23
CA TRP A 11 -6.19 -19.17 6.38
C TRP A 11 -7.10 -17.98 6.01
N ASP A 12 -7.49 -17.16 7.00
CA ASP A 12 -8.51 -16.10 6.87
C ASP A 12 -7.90 -14.68 6.96
N GLY A 13 -6.74 -14.51 6.33
CA GLY A 13 -6.03 -13.23 6.34
C GLY A 13 -5.64 -12.80 7.74
N VAL A 14 -5.62 -11.50 8.00
CA VAL A 14 -5.22 -10.92 9.30
C VAL A 14 -6.12 -11.35 10.48
N LYS A 15 -7.33 -11.85 10.20
CA LYS A 15 -8.25 -12.31 11.23
C LYS A 15 -7.83 -13.62 11.86
N ASN A 16 -7.33 -14.55 11.05
CA ASN A 16 -6.91 -15.88 11.50
C ASN A 16 -5.98 -16.52 10.46
N PRO A 17 -4.68 -16.24 10.49
CA PRO A 17 -3.68 -16.77 9.56
C PRO A 17 -3.28 -18.21 9.90
N TYR A 18 -4.25 -19.13 9.91
CA TYR A 18 -4.00 -20.50 10.32
C TYR A 18 -3.16 -21.27 9.31
N LEU A 19 -2.10 -21.91 9.80
CA LEU A 19 -1.17 -22.71 9.01
C LEU A 19 -1.11 -24.14 9.54
N TYR A 20 -1.15 -25.09 8.61
CA TYR A 20 -0.86 -26.48 8.86
C TYR A 20 0.64 -26.75 8.68
N LYS A 21 1.16 -27.71 9.41
CA LYS A 21 2.50 -28.24 9.19
C LYS A 21 2.41 -29.46 8.28
N GLY A 22 2.82 -29.29 7.03
CA GLY A 22 3.01 -30.40 6.09
C GLY A 22 4.37 -31.05 6.31
N VAL A 23 4.41 -32.38 6.41
CA VAL A 23 5.67 -33.13 6.56
C VAL A 23 5.73 -34.19 5.49
N VAL A 24 6.75 -34.12 4.64
CA VAL A 24 7.07 -35.15 3.63
C VAL A 24 8.29 -35.91 4.08
N ILE A 25 8.16 -37.23 4.21
CA ILE A 25 9.25 -38.11 4.67
C ILE A 25 9.55 -39.12 3.55
N LEU A 26 10.79 -39.10 3.09
CA LEU A 26 11.29 -40.12 2.18
C LEU A 26 11.91 -41.27 2.98
N ARG A 27 11.46 -42.51 2.73
CA ARG A 27 11.98 -43.71 3.41
C ARG A 27 12.55 -44.68 2.39
N LYS A 28 13.66 -45.31 2.78
CA LYS A 28 14.26 -46.46 2.10
C LYS A 28 14.43 -47.58 3.10
N ASP A 29 13.94 -48.77 2.79
CA ASP A 29 13.99 -49.96 3.65
C ASP A 29 13.49 -49.69 5.10
N GLY A 30 12.38 -48.91 5.19
CA GLY A 30 11.78 -48.49 6.46
C GLY A 30 12.49 -47.35 7.22
N LYS A 31 13.70 -47.00 6.80
CA LYS A 31 14.48 -45.89 7.41
C LYS A 31 14.21 -44.56 6.73
N GLU A 32 14.05 -43.52 7.54
CA GLU A 32 13.95 -42.14 7.06
C GLU A 32 15.29 -41.70 6.47
N ILE A 33 15.31 -41.24 5.22
CA ILE A 33 16.51 -40.79 4.51
C ILE A 33 16.45 -39.29 4.13
N ASP A 34 15.25 -38.72 4.08
CA ASP A 34 15.07 -37.27 3.90
C ASP A 34 13.74 -36.84 4.51
N ARG A 35 13.67 -35.58 4.90
CA ARG A 35 12.49 -34.94 5.50
C ARG A 35 12.38 -33.49 5.07
N ARG A 36 11.19 -33.12 4.65
CA ARG A 36 10.83 -31.73 4.38
C ARG A 36 9.61 -31.33 5.18
N GLU A 37 9.69 -30.13 5.75
CA GLU A 37 8.59 -29.54 6.50
C GLU A 37 8.24 -28.20 5.84
N GLU A 38 6.95 -27.98 5.59
CA GLU A 38 6.43 -26.74 5.01
C GLU A 38 5.19 -26.29 5.78
N GLU A 39 5.05 -24.99 5.95
CA GLU A 39 3.82 -24.38 6.47
C GLU A 39 2.84 -24.18 5.31
N ILE A 40 1.60 -24.65 5.44
CA ILE A 40 0.60 -24.66 4.37
C ILE A 40 -0.70 -24.08 4.90
N GLY A 41 -1.28 -23.12 4.18
CA GLY A 41 -2.60 -22.56 4.47
C GLY A 41 -3.62 -22.86 3.37
N PHE A 42 -4.85 -23.16 3.78
CA PHE A 42 -5.97 -23.39 2.85
C PHE A 42 -6.86 -22.16 2.81
N ARG A 43 -7.15 -21.65 1.64
CA ARG A 43 -8.07 -20.55 1.40
C ARG A 43 -8.65 -20.65 -0.01
N TYR A 44 -9.74 -19.96 -0.22
CA TYR A 44 -10.28 -19.68 -1.53
C TYR A 44 -10.66 -18.20 -1.62
N PHE A 45 -10.61 -17.66 -2.82
CA PHE A 45 -10.87 -16.23 -3.03
C PHE A 45 -11.28 -15.95 -4.47
N HIS A 46 -11.92 -14.82 -4.68
CA HIS A 46 -12.24 -14.32 -6.00
C HIS A 46 -12.39 -12.80 -5.97
N ALA A 47 -12.21 -12.18 -7.12
CA ALA A 47 -12.60 -10.79 -7.35
C ALA A 47 -13.85 -10.76 -8.22
N ASP A 48 -14.78 -9.89 -7.87
CA ASP A 48 -16.03 -9.61 -8.58
C ASP A 48 -15.97 -8.18 -9.11
N ALA A 49 -16.46 -7.96 -10.34
CA ALA A 49 -16.37 -6.66 -10.99
C ALA A 49 -17.25 -5.59 -10.31
N GLU A 50 -18.35 -6.00 -9.66
CA GLU A 50 -19.31 -5.12 -8.99
C GLU A 50 -19.15 -5.06 -7.46
N LYS A 51 -18.58 -6.11 -6.87
CA LYS A 51 -18.58 -6.31 -5.41
C LYS A 51 -17.18 -6.36 -4.79
N GLY A 52 -16.13 -6.19 -5.61
CA GLY A 52 -14.75 -6.16 -5.14
C GLY A 52 -14.20 -7.56 -4.79
N PHE A 53 -13.45 -7.67 -3.72
CA PHE A 53 -12.70 -8.88 -3.37
C PHE A 53 -13.33 -9.68 -2.23
N PHE A 54 -13.26 -11.02 -2.36
CA PHE A 54 -13.76 -11.97 -1.38
C PHE A 54 -12.69 -12.97 -0.98
N LEU A 55 -12.53 -13.17 0.32
CA LEU A 55 -11.70 -14.21 0.92
C LEU A 55 -12.60 -15.16 1.71
N ASN A 56 -12.47 -16.46 1.42
CA ASN A 56 -13.28 -17.51 2.08
C ASN A 56 -14.80 -17.25 2.05
N GLY A 57 -15.27 -16.68 0.93
CA GLY A 57 -16.68 -16.37 0.69
C GLY A 57 -17.20 -15.11 1.42
N LYS A 58 -16.32 -14.33 2.07
CA LYS A 58 -16.69 -13.08 2.75
C LYS A 58 -16.05 -11.89 2.05
N PRO A 59 -16.74 -10.73 1.97
CA PRO A 59 -16.12 -9.49 1.51
C PRO A 59 -14.85 -9.19 2.30
N TYR A 60 -13.77 -8.93 1.56
CA TYR A 60 -12.45 -8.70 2.14
C TYR A 60 -11.72 -7.64 1.32
N ARG A 61 -11.99 -6.36 1.60
CA ARG A 61 -11.34 -5.28 0.87
C ARG A 61 -9.84 -5.29 1.13
N LEU A 62 -9.04 -5.29 0.07
CA LEU A 62 -7.59 -5.23 0.16
C LEU A 62 -7.14 -3.77 0.29
N ASN A 63 -6.80 -3.39 1.51
CA ASN A 63 -6.20 -2.10 1.86
C ASN A 63 -4.71 -2.31 2.09
N GLY A 64 -3.89 -1.81 1.19
CA GLY A 64 -2.49 -2.18 1.19
C GLY A 64 -1.54 -1.06 0.80
N VAL A 65 -0.28 -1.41 0.79
CA VAL A 65 0.83 -0.55 0.41
C VAL A 65 1.75 -1.26 -0.59
N ASN A 66 2.43 -0.46 -1.39
CA ASN A 66 3.57 -0.92 -2.18
C ASN A 66 4.83 -0.92 -1.31
N ARG A 67 5.66 -1.93 -1.48
CA ARG A 67 6.92 -2.05 -0.76
C ARG A 67 8.05 -2.42 -1.70
N HIS A 68 9.10 -1.58 -1.76
CA HIS A 68 10.41 -1.96 -2.26
C HIS A 68 11.22 -2.65 -1.16
N GLN A 69 12.00 -3.69 -1.53
CA GLN A 69 13.00 -4.27 -0.62
C GLN A 69 14.25 -3.38 -0.68
N ASP A 70 14.15 -2.24 -0.04
CA ASP A 70 15.20 -1.22 -0.03
C ASP A 70 15.12 -0.37 1.25
N ARG A 71 16.26 -0.15 1.92
CA ARG A 71 16.36 0.68 3.12
C ARG A 71 17.70 1.38 3.22
N GLU A 72 17.75 2.43 4.01
CA GLU A 72 18.94 3.22 4.24
C GLU A 72 20.10 2.35 4.75
N GLU A 73 21.31 2.66 4.30
CA GLU A 73 22.59 2.01 4.61
C GLU A 73 22.77 0.56 4.08
N ARG A 74 21.68 -0.11 3.66
CA ARG A 74 21.74 -1.52 3.24
C ARG A 74 21.21 -1.79 1.85
N ALA A 75 20.51 -0.83 1.26
CA ALA A 75 19.77 -1.04 0.01
C ALA A 75 18.93 -2.35 0.09
N SER A 76 19.08 -3.28 -0.84
CA SER A 76 18.32 -4.53 -0.88
C SER A 76 18.86 -5.66 0.02
N ALA A 77 19.98 -5.44 0.73
CA ALA A 77 20.61 -6.47 1.61
C ALA A 77 19.93 -6.55 2.99
N PHE A 78 18.70 -7.01 3.01
CA PHE A 78 17.88 -7.13 4.23
C PHE A 78 18.27 -8.33 5.08
N TYR A 79 18.25 -8.13 6.39
CA TYR A 79 18.21 -9.19 7.38
C TYR A 79 16.75 -9.55 7.75
N PRO A 80 16.51 -10.71 8.38
CA PRO A 80 15.16 -11.07 8.83
C PRO A 80 14.47 -9.97 9.64
N GLN A 81 15.19 -9.31 10.56
CA GLN A 81 14.69 -8.25 11.42
C GLN A 81 14.22 -7.01 10.63
N ASP A 82 14.84 -6.73 9.49
CA ASP A 82 14.45 -5.61 8.63
C ASP A 82 13.08 -5.86 7.98
N HIS A 83 12.80 -7.12 7.61
CA HIS A 83 11.49 -7.52 7.11
C HIS A 83 10.43 -7.46 8.21
N ASP A 84 10.77 -7.91 9.42
CA ASP A 84 9.85 -7.87 10.56
C ASP A 84 9.48 -6.44 10.91
N GLU A 85 10.45 -5.50 10.96
CA GLU A 85 10.19 -4.07 11.20
C GLU A 85 9.25 -3.47 10.15
N ASP A 86 9.51 -3.76 8.86
CA ASP A 86 8.63 -3.29 7.77
C ASP A 86 7.20 -3.82 7.94
N LEU A 87 7.03 -5.11 8.26
CA LEU A 87 5.73 -5.74 8.46
C LEU A 87 5.02 -5.24 9.73
N ASP A 88 5.76 -4.99 10.81
CA ASP A 88 5.21 -4.44 12.05
C ASP A 88 4.60 -3.04 11.81
N LEU A 89 5.31 -2.18 11.05
CA LEU A 89 4.81 -0.87 10.67
C LEU A 89 3.56 -0.95 9.78
N MET A 90 3.51 -1.90 8.84
CA MET A 90 2.34 -2.13 8.01
C MET A 90 1.13 -2.60 8.83
N GLN A 91 1.34 -3.54 9.75
CA GLN A 91 0.28 -4.03 10.64
C GLN A 91 -0.18 -2.93 11.63
N GLU A 92 0.74 -2.12 12.15
CA GLU A 92 0.38 -0.97 12.99
C GLU A 92 -0.52 0.01 12.25
N MET A 93 -0.29 0.23 10.96
CA MET A 93 -1.15 1.07 10.13
C MET A 93 -2.51 0.42 9.84
N GLY A 94 -2.63 -0.90 9.96
CA GLY A 94 -3.84 -1.66 9.66
C GLY A 94 -3.90 -2.19 8.23
N CYS A 95 -2.77 -2.32 7.55
CA CYS A 95 -2.70 -3.00 6.25
C CYS A 95 -3.11 -4.46 6.37
N ASN A 96 -3.82 -4.96 5.36
CA ASN A 96 -4.11 -6.38 5.21
C ASN A 96 -3.52 -6.97 3.92
N ALA A 97 -2.86 -6.15 3.10
CA ALA A 97 -2.23 -6.56 1.86
C ALA A 97 -0.94 -5.74 1.59
N VAL A 98 -0.01 -6.34 0.84
CA VAL A 98 1.23 -5.70 0.40
C VAL A 98 1.50 -6.09 -1.05
N ARG A 99 1.75 -5.10 -1.90
CA ARG A 99 2.32 -5.33 -3.22
C ARG A 99 3.85 -5.29 -3.11
N LEU A 100 4.47 -6.42 -3.40
CA LEU A 100 5.92 -6.60 -3.37
C LEU A 100 6.52 -6.18 -4.72
N CYS A 101 6.61 -4.89 -4.94
CA CYS A 101 6.99 -4.26 -6.22
C CYS A 101 8.51 -4.12 -6.34
N HIS A 102 9.08 -4.15 -7.54
CA HIS A 102 8.54 -4.61 -8.84
C HIS A 102 9.31 -5.86 -9.26
N TYR A 103 9.70 -6.70 -8.32
CA TYR A 103 10.59 -7.85 -8.48
C TYR A 103 10.37 -8.87 -7.35
N PRO A 104 10.79 -10.14 -7.56
CA PRO A 104 10.74 -11.15 -6.50
C PRO A 104 11.50 -10.70 -5.26
N GLN A 105 10.86 -10.83 -4.11
CA GLN A 105 11.45 -10.48 -2.82
C GLN A 105 11.84 -11.73 -2.02
N ALA A 106 12.52 -11.53 -0.88
CA ALA A 106 13.06 -12.62 -0.08
C ALA A 106 11.98 -13.60 0.39
N LYS A 107 12.29 -14.91 0.38
CA LYS A 107 11.40 -15.98 0.87
C LYS A 107 10.92 -15.70 2.29
N TYR A 108 11.79 -15.16 3.15
CA TYR A 108 11.45 -14.81 4.54
C TYR A 108 10.26 -13.85 4.61
N MET A 109 10.17 -12.88 3.67
CA MET A 109 9.04 -11.94 3.59
C MET A 109 7.72 -12.70 3.42
N HIS A 110 7.65 -13.63 2.48
CA HIS A 110 6.44 -14.43 2.25
C HIS A 110 6.08 -15.29 3.46
N GLN A 111 7.08 -15.93 4.09
CA GLN A 111 6.87 -16.72 5.32
C GLN A 111 6.28 -15.90 6.46
N GLN A 112 6.75 -14.66 6.64
CA GLN A 112 6.20 -13.77 7.65
C GLN A 112 4.82 -13.25 7.29
N MET A 113 4.55 -12.99 6.01
CA MET A 113 3.22 -12.61 5.55
C MET A 113 2.21 -13.74 5.73
N ASP A 114 2.59 -15.01 5.50
CA ASP A 114 1.76 -16.19 5.81
C ASP A 114 1.32 -16.19 7.28
N LYS A 115 2.28 -16.00 8.20
CA LYS A 115 2.06 -16.03 9.65
C LYS A 115 1.25 -14.84 10.16
N ARG A 116 1.40 -13.69 9.53
CA ARG A 116 0.73 -12.44 9.90
C ARG A 116 -0.61 -12.25 9.20
N GLY A 117 -0.93 -13.10 8.23
CA GLY A 117 -2.19 -13.02 7.48
C GLY A 117 -2.25 -11.90 6.45
N LEU A 118 -1.11 -11.35 6.04
CA LEU A 118 -1.05 -10.29 5.04
C LEU A 118 -1.11 -10.87 3.64
N VAL A 119 -2.04 -10.40 2.82
CA VAL A 119 -2.13 -10.80 1.41
C VAL A 119 -0.95 -10.25 0.63
N ALA A 120 -0.29 -11.09 -0.15
CA ALA A 120 0.81 -10.70 -1.03
C ALA A 120 0.39 -10.67 -2.51
N TRP A 121 0.76 -9.59 -3.18
CA TRP A 121 0.90 -9.52 -4.62
C TRP A 121 2.38 -9.60 -4.96
N ALA A 122 2.83 -10.72 -5.52
CA ALA A 122 4.22 -10.95 -5.94
C ALA A 122 4.35 -10.81 -7.46
N GLU A 123 5.40 -10.13 -7.94
CA GLU A 123 5.54 -9.80 -9.36
C GLU A 123 6.96 -9.97 -9.89
N ILE A 124 7.06 -10.09 -11.21
CA ILE A 124 8.34 -10.12 -11.95
C ILE A 124 8.71 -8.72 -12.45
N PRO A 125 10.01 -8.43 -12.72
CA PRO A 125 10.47 -7.10 -13.11
C PRO A 125 10.23 -6.79 -14.59
N PHE A 126 9.03 -6.98 -15.09
CA PHE A 126 8.58 -6.49 -16.38
C PHE A 126 7.98 -5.09 -16.18
N VAL A 127 8.84 -4.06 -16.19
CA VAL A 127 8.52 -2.71 -15.72
C VAL A 127 8.87 -1.66 -16.77
N ASN A 128 7.95 -0.76 -17.05
CA ASN A 128 8.05 0.45 -17.88
C ASN A 128 8.39 0.21 -19.34
N VAL A 129 9.50 -0.48 -19.65
CA VAL A 129 10.04 -0.61 -21.00
C VAL A 129 10.22 -2.07 -21.37
N TYR A 130 9.70 -2.45 -22.51
CA TYR A 130 10.00 -3.74 -23.13
C TYR A 130 11.31 -3.65 -23.92
N VAL A 131 12.24 -4.55 -23.63
CA VAL A 131 13.49 -4.66 -24.39
C VAL A 131 13.31 -5.73 -25.47
N ASN A 132 13.33 -5.31 -26.74
CA ASN A 132 13.19 -6.19 -27.88
C ASN A 132 14.45 -7.09 -28.08
N ASN A 133 14.57 -8.13 -27.26
CA ASN A 133 15.67 -9.06 -27.26
C ASN A 133 15.19 -10.46 -26.83
N PRO A 134 15.46 -11.55 -27.60
CA PRO A 134 15.07 -12.91 -27.24
C PRO A 134 15.58 -13.37 -25.86
N ALA A 135 16.76 -12.92 -25.44
CA ALA A 135 17.27 -13.23 -24.11
C ALA A 135 16.48 -12.54 -22.99
N TYR A 136 15.92 -11.35 -23.27
CA TYR A 136 15.01 -10.68 -22.33
C TYR A 136 13.69 -11.45 -22.17
N ASP A 137 13.12 -11.89 -23.29
CA ASP A 137 11.88 -12.69 -23.29
C ASP A 137 12.06 -13.99 -22.50
N GLU A 138 13.17 -14.70 -22.75
CA GLU A 138 13.48 -15.94 -22.02
C GLU A 138 13.69 -15.69 -20.53
N ASN A 139 14.38 -14.60 -20.17
CA ASN A 139 14.58 -14.22 -18.78
C ASN A 139 13.25 -13.91 -18.06
N LEU A 140 12.31 -13.21 -18.69
CA LEU A 140 10.98 -12.97 -18.12
C LEU A 140 10.21 -14.27 -17.84
N ARG A 141 10.24 -15.23 -18.81
CA ARG A 141 9.61 -16.56 -18.62
C ARG A 141 10.27 -17.32 -17.48
N LEU A 142 11.61 -17.30 -17.40
CA LEU A 142 12.36 -17.97 -16.34
C LEU A 142 12.05 -17.38 -14.98
N GLN A 143 12.07 -16.06 -14.83
CA GLN A 143 11.75 -15.39 -13.58
C GLN A 143 10.31 -15.68 -13.11
N LEU A 144 9.33 -15.68 -14.01
CA LEU A 144 7.95 -16.03 -13.67
C LEU A 144 7.84 -17.48 -13.22
N LYS A 145 8.50 -18.40 -13.93
CA LYS A 145 8.53 -19.82 -13.55
C LYS A 145 9.15 -20.02 -12.17
N GLU A 146 10.28 -19.38 -11.91
CA GLU A 146 10.97 -19.45 -10.62
C GLU A 146 10.12 -18.83 -9.51
N LEU A 147 9.52 -17.65 -9.72
CA LEU A 147 8.65 -16.99 -8.77
C LEU A 147 7.49 -17.91 -8.35
N ILE A 148 6.80 -18.51 -9.32
CA ILE A 148 5.66 -19.40 -9.06
C ILE A 148 6.11 -20.68 -8.35
N LEU A 149 7.10 -21.39 -8.87
CA LEU A 149 7.50 -22.69 -8.33
C LEU A 149 8.12 -22.59 -6.94
N GLN A 150 8.91 -21.55 -6.67
CA GLN A 150 9.54 -21.34 -5.35
C GLN A 150 8.53 -20.92 -4.28
N ASN A 151 7.44 -20.27 -4.67
CA ASN A 151 6.49 -19.67 -3.74
C ASN A 151 5.09 -20.28 -3.79
N TYR A 152 4.93 -21.43 -4.46
CA TYR A 152 3.62 -22.06 -4.69
C TYR A 152 2.85 -22.35 -3.40
N ASN A 153 3.54 -22.76 -2.32
CA ASN A 153 2.93 -23.17 -1.06
C ASN A 153 2.58 -22.00 -0.13
N HIS A 154 2.98 -20.76 -0.43
CA HIS A 154 2.66 -19.59 0.41
C HIS A 154 1.17 -19.21 0.28
N PRO A 155 0.35 -19.36 1.34
CA PRO A 155 -1.07 -19.00 1.29
C PRO A 155 -1.28 -17.48 1.16
N CYS A 156 -0.35 -16.66 1.60
CA CYS A 156 -0.43 -15.21 1.49
C CYS A 156 -0.44 -14.72 0.04
N ILE A 157 0.25 -15.41 -0.88
CA ILE A 157 0.29 -15.02 -2.28
C ILE A 157 -1.04 -15.36 -2.93
N LEU A 158 -1.78 -14.34 -3.34
CA LEU A 158 -3.06 -14.49 -4.02
C LEU A 158 -2.99 -14.11 -5.52
N PHE A 159 -1.94 -13.39 -5.92
CA PHE A 159 -1.83 -12.84 -7.28
C PHE A 159 -0.39 -12.99 -7.81
N TRP A 160 -0.28 -13.36 -9.10
CA TRP A 160 0.96 -13.32 -9.84
C TRP A 160 1.01 -12.07 -10.73
N GLY A 161 1.82 -11.09 -10.35
CA GLY A 161 2.03 -9.84 -11.10
C GLY A 161 2.90 -10.08 -12.33
N LEU A 162 2.38 -9.73 -13.50
CA LEU A 162 3.08 -9.96 -14.77
C LEU A 162 3.79 -8.74 -15.31
N PHE A 163 3.26 -7.54 -15.07
CA PHE A 163 3.84 -6.30 -15.57
C PHE A 163 3.47 -5.08 -14.72
N ASN A 164 4.29 -4.04 -14.85
CA ASN A 164 4.02 -2.70 -14.34
C ASN A 164 4.31 -1.64 -15.40
N GLU A 165 3.31 -0.78 -15.69
CA GLU A 165 3.44 0.44 -16.54
C GLU A 165 4.11 0.19 -17.89
N ILE A 166 3.87 -0.94 -18.50
CA ILE A 166 4.41 -1.20 -19.82
C ILE A 166 3.77 -0.26 -20.82
N ASN A 167 4.60 0.59 -21.39
CA ASN A 167 4.22 1.35 -22.58
C ASN A 167 4.31 0.40 -23.78
N SER A 168 3.18 -0.17 -24.17
CA SER A 168 3.10 -1.07 -25.31
C SER A 168 3.38 -0.32 -26.62
N GLY A 169 3.09 0.98 -26.67
CA GLY A 169 3.08 1.75 -27.90
C GLY A 169 2.22 1.03 -28.94
N TRP A 170 2.64 1.08 -30.21
CA TRP A 170 2.02 0.35 -31.31
C TRP A 170 2.77 -0.98 -31.59
N LEU A 171 3.52 -1.50 -30.61
CA LEU A 171 4.36 -2.69 -30.78
C LEU A 171 3.61 -3.95 -30.37
N ASP A 172 3.51 -4.93 -31.28
CA ASP A 172 2.89 -6.25 -31.02
C ASP A 172 3.63 -7.10 -29.97
N ARG A 173 4.94 -6.85 -29.78
CA ARG A 173 5.79 -7.72 -28.95
C ARG A 173 5.51 -7.65 -27.45
N PRO A 174 5.36 -6.47 -26.81
CA PRO A 174 4.98 -6.40 -25.40
C PRO A 174 3.66 -7.13 -25.13
N SER A 175 2.68 -6.97 -26.03
CA SER A 175 1.38 -7.62 -25.94
C SER A 175 1.47 -9.14 -26.05
N ARG A 176 2.28 -9.65 -26.99
CA ARG A 176 2.55 -11.10 -27.06
C ARG A 176 3.24 -11.62 -25.82
N MET A 177 4.23 -10.89 -25.29
CA MET A 177 4.94 -11.29 -24.08
C MET A 177 3.97 -11.34 -22.88
N ALA A 178 3.12 -10.35 -22.71
CA ALA A 178 2.11 -10.37 -21.65
C ALA A 178 1.15 -11.58 -21.79
N ALA A 179 0.69 -11.88 -22.99
CA ALA A 179 -0.15 -13.05 -23.28
C ALA A 179 0.58 -14.37 -23.00
N GLU A 180 1.85 -14.49 -23.41
CA GLU A 180 2.68 -15.68 -23.15
C GLU A 180 2.91 -15.89 -21.65
N LEU A 181 3.23 -14.81 -20.90
CA LEU A 181 3.40 -14.86 -19.44
C LEU A 181 2.12 -15.23 -18.73
N HIS A 182 0.97 -14.70 -19.19
CA HIS A 182 -0.34 -15.11 -18.67
C HIS A 182 -0.58 -16.61 -18.87
N ALA A 183 -0.38 -17.11 -20.10
CA ALA A 183 -0.56 -18.52 -20.41
C ALA A 183 0.38 -19.42 -19.58
N LEU A 184 1.64 -19.03 -19.42
CA LEU A 184 2.62 -19.73 -18.60
C LEU A 184 2.22 -19.76 -17.11
N ALA A 185 1.78 -18.63 -16.56
CA ALA A 185 1.33 -18.58 -15.17
C ALA A 185 0.12 -19.51 -14.95
N ARG A 186 -0.87 -19.48 -15.84
CA ARG A 186 -2.07 -20.34 -15.79
C ARG A 186 -1.73 -21.82 -15.91
N GLN A 187 -0.70 -22.18 -16.71
CA GLN A 187 -0.21 -23.55 -16.82
C GLN A 187 0.48 -24.02 -15.55
N LEU A 188 1.29 -23.16 -14.89
CA LEU A 188 2.04 -23.49 -13.68
C LEU A 188 1.18 -23.47 -12.43
N ASP A 189 0.25 -22.53 -12.35
CA ASP A 189 -0.67 -22.36 -11.23
C ASP A 189 -2.06 -21.88 -11.70
N PRO A 190 -2.98 -22.80 -11.98
CA PRO A 190 -4.35 -22.45 -12.36
C PRO A 190 -5.18 -21.91 -11.20
N SER A 191 -4.69 -21.99 -9.96
CA SER A 191 -5.44 -21.61 -8.76
C SER A 191 -5.37 -20.11 -8.42
N ARG A 192 -4.35 -19.41 -8.92
CA ARG A 192 -4.14 -17.98 -8.70
C ARG A 192 -4.30 -17.19 -9.99
N PRO A 193 -5.02 -16.07 -9.94
CA PRO A 193 -5.13 -15.17 -11.08
C PRO A 193 -3.81 -14.42 -11.32
N THR A 194 -3.63 -14.08 -12.59
CA THR A 194 -2.61 -13.13 -13.02
C THR A 194 -3.12 -11.71 -12.90
N MET A 195 -2.21 -10.75 -12.73
CA MET A 195 -2.57 -9.37 -12.73
C MET A 195 -1.49 -8.45 -13.29
N GLY A 196 -1.91 -7.27 -13.74
CA GLY A 196 -1.07 -6.19 -14.19
C GLY A 196 -1.30 -4.91 -13.42
N ALA A 197 -0.27 -4.07 -13.32
CA ALA A 197 -0.37 -2.69 -12.90
C ALA A 197 -0.17 -1.78 -14.10
N SER A 198 -1.12 -0.88 -14.38
CA SER A 198 -1.11 -0.07 -15.60
C SER A 198 -1.35 1.40 -15.32
N ASN A 199 -0.63 2.25 -16.05
CA ASN A 199 -0.92 3.69 -16.16
C ASN A 199 -1.58 4.05 -17.50
N GLN A 200 -1.79 3.05 -18.39
CA GLN A 200 -2.37 3.20 -19.72
C GLN A 200 -3.89 2.94 -19.69
N ASP A 201 -4.57 3.48 -20.70
CA ASP A 201 -6.02 3.27 -20.91
C ASP A 201 -6.23 2.55 -22.26
N ASP A 202 -5.49 1.45 -22.50
CA ASP A 202 -5.48 0.70 -23.75
C ASP A 202 -5.82 -0.79 -23.59
N ASP A 203 -5.87 -1.52 -24.71
CA ASP A 203 -6.19 -2.96 -24.75
C ASP A 203 -5.16 -3.84 -24.04
N PHE A 204 -3.98 -3.30 -23.72
CA PHE A 204 -2.95 -4.01 -22.95
C PHE A 204 -3.47 -4.44 -21.57
N ASN A 205 -4.43 -3.70 -21.02
CA ASN A 205 -5.07 -4.00 -19.75
C ASN A 205 -5.91 -5.29 -19.75
N GLY A 206 -6.16 -5.88 -20.92
CA GLY A 206 -6.92 -7.12 -21.09
C GLY A 206 -6.10 -8.42 -21.03
N PHE A 207 -4.78 -8.36 -20.91
CA PHE A 207 -3.94 -9.58 -20.93
C PHE A 207 -3.83 -10.33 -19.60
N THR A 208 -4.44 -9.82 -18.53
CA THR A 208 -4.44 -10.46 -17.21
C THR A 208 -5.85 -10.70 -16.69
N ASP A 209 -6.00 -11.62 -15.74
CA ASP A 209 -7.31 -11.91 -15.11
C ASP A 209 -7.86 -10.71 -14.33
N LEU A 210 -6.96 -9.90 -13.74
CA LEU A 210 -7.25 -8.71 -12.95
C LEU A 210 -6.36 -7.57 -13.41
N ILE A 211 -6.84 -6.34 -13.28
CA ILE A 211 -6.05 -5.14 -13.53
C ILE A 211 -6.12 -4.19 -12.34
N ALA A 212 -5.03 -3.50 -12.06
CA ALA A 212 -5.05 -2.36 -11.15
C ALA A 212 -4.28 -1.18 -11.78
N PHE A 213 -4.70 0.02 -11.44
CA PHE A 213 -4.23 1.22 -12.11
C PHE A 213 -3.33 2.08 -11.21
N ASN A 214 -2.25 2.58 -11.80
CA ASN A 214 -1.37 3.58 -11.23
C ASN A 214 -1.93 4.95 -11.61
N LYS A 215 -2.58 5.63 -10.67
CA LYS A 215 -3.22 6.94 -10.93
C LYS A 215 -2.86 7.93 -9.82
N TYR A 216 -2.35 9.08 -10.21
CA TYR A 216 -1.78 10.07 -9.30
C TYR A 216 -2.49 11.43 -9.44
N PHE A 217 -3.83 11.41 -9.55
CA PHE A 217 -4.65 12.61 -9.62
C PHE A 217 -4.39 13.55 -8.44
N GLY A 218 -4.07 14.81 -8.73
CA GLY A 218 -3.68 15.80 -7.72
C GLY A 218 -2.20 15.76 -7.31
N TRP A 219 -1.37 14.95 -7.99
CA TRP A 219 0.09 14.98 -7.84
C TRP A 219 0.80 15.36 -9.14
N TYR A 220 0.81 14.53 -10.18
CA TYR A 220 1.51 14.81 -11.46
C TYR A 220 0.71 15.71 -12.42
N GLY A 221 -0.38 16.25 -12.01
CA GLY A 221 -1.33 17.03 -12.77
C GLY A 221 -2.75 16.65 -12.39
N ASP A 222 -3.71 17.09 -13.18
CA ASP A 222 -5.15 16.87 -12.95
C ASP A 222 -5.65 17.46 -11.62
N ASN A 223 -6.94 17.43 -11.41
CA ASN A 223 -7.52 17.90 -10.16
C ASN A 223 -7.60 16.75 -9.15
N MET A 224 -7.53 17.07 -7.88
CA MET A 224 -7.69 16.12 -6.78
C MET A 224 -8.98 15.30 -6.88
N ASP A 225 -10.06 15.94 -7.33
CA ASP A 225 -11.39 15.32 -7.45
C ASP A 225 -11.55 14.41 -8.68
N ASP A 226 -10.54 14.26 -9.52
CA ASP A 226 -10.63 13.48 -10.76
C ASP A 226 -10.52 11.97 -10.53
N MET A 227 -9.95 11.53 -9.41
CA MET A 227 -9.79 10.12 -9.10
C MET A 227 -11.12 9.36 -9.17
N GLY A 228 -12.10 9.81 -8.43
CA GLY A 228 -13.41 9.18 -8.40
C GLY A 228 -14.13 9.23 -9.74
N ARG A 229 -14.11 10.38 -10.41
CA ARG A 229 -14.70 10.56 -11.74
C ARG A 229 -14.06 9.63 -12.78
N TRP A 230 -12.75 9.47 -12.73
CA TRP A 230 -12.03 8.56 -13.61
C TRP A 230 -12.42 7.10 -13.35
N ILE A 231 -12.42 6.68 -12.08
CA ILE A 231 -12.80 5.32 -11.68
C ILE A 231 -14.21 4.99 -12.17
N ASP A 232 -15.17 5.89 -11.96
CA ASP A 232 -16.58 5.68 -12.36
C ASP A 232 -16.72 5.56 -13.88
N ARG A 233 -16.00 6.38 -14.66
CA ARG A 233 -15.98 6.28 -16.12
C ARG A 233 -15.35 4.99 -16.62
N GLU A 234 -14.23 4.59 -16.03
CA GLU A 234 -13.52 3.36 -16.40
C GLU A 234 -14.39 2.13 -16.12
N HIS A 235 -15.03 2.09 -14.95
CA HIS A 235 -15.94 1.02 -14.59
C HIS A 235 -17.18 1.00 -15.51
N ALA A 236 -17.76 2.14 -15.84
CA ALA A 236 -18.89 2.21 -16.77
C ALA A 236 -18.52 1.78 -18.19
N ALA A 237 -17.30 2.08 -18.64
CA ALA A 237 -16.80 1.67 -19.96
C ALA A 237 -16.48 0.17 -20.04
N HIS A 238 -16.11 -0.44 -18.92
CA HIS A 238 -15.69 -1.85 -18.82
C HIS A 238 -16.31 -2.54 -17.59
N PRO A 239 -17.64 -2.73 -17.57
CA PRO A 239 -18.34 -3.21 -16.37
C PRO A 239 -17.95 -4.63 -15.93
N GLU A 240 -17.43 -5.45 -16.84
CA GLU A 240 -16.93 -6.80 -16.54
C GLU A 240 -15.50 -6.81 -15.97
N ARG A 241 -14.79 -5.67 -16.05
CA ARG A 241 -13.39 -5.56 -15.65
C ARG A 241 -13.25 -5.52 -14.13
N LYS A 242 -12.51 -6.47 -13.60
CA LYS A 242 -12.16 -6.52 -12.17
C LYS A 242 -11.00 -5.56 -11.93
N MET A 243 -11.33 -4.33 -11.55
CA MET A 243 -10.36 -3.24 -11.44
C MET A 243 -10.02 -2.88 -9.99
N GLY A 244 -8.81 -2.37 -9.78
CA GLY A 244 -8.33 -1.84 -8.52
C GLY A 244 -7.39 -0.67 -8.73
N ILE A 245 -6.89 -0.09 -7.65
CA ILE A 245 -5.85 0.94 -7.67
C ILE A 245 -4.57 0.34 -7.10
N SER A 246 -3.54 0.23 -7.95
CA SER A 246 -2.22 -0.33 -7.58
C SER A 246 -1.25 0.71 -7.06
N GLU A 247 -1.41 1.97 -7.48
CA GLU A 247 -0.56 3.05 -6.99
C GLU A 247 -1.32 4.39 -6.99
N TYR A 248 -1.24 5.09 -5.86
CA TYR A 248 -1.55 6.50 -5.70
C TYR A 248 -0.74 7.06 -4.53
N GLY A 249 -0.24 8.29 -4.64
CA GLY A 249 0.60 8.88 -3.60
C GLY A 249 1.20 10.22 -4.02
N ALA A 250 1.68 10.97 -3.04
CA ALA A 250 2.35 12.25 -3.21
C ALA A 250 3.67 12.30 -2.45
N GLY A 251 4.64 13.04 -2.96
CA GLY A 251 5.93 13.25 -2.29
C GLY A 251 5.78 14.07 -1.02
N ALA A 252 6.62 13.80 -0.02
CA ALA A 252 6.71 14.60 1.20
C ALA A 252 8.06 14.48 1.89
N CYS A 253 8.59 15.61 2.30
CA CYS A 253 9.74 15.70 3.18
C CYS A 253 9.31 16.17 4.57
N VAL A 254 9.65 15.41 5.60
CA VAL A 254 9.30 15.73 7.00
C VAL A 254 9.92 17.04 7.52
N PHE A 255 10.92 17.58 6.83
CA PHE A 255 11.55 18.86 7.13
C PHE A 255 10.99 20.04 6.30
N GLN A 256 10.06 19.77 5.40
CA GLN A 256 9.41 20.78 4.55
C GLN A 256 7.94 20.89 4.95
N GLN A 257 7.56 22.03 5.46
CA GLN A 257 6.24 22.29 6.03
C GLN A 257 5.72 23.66 5.60
N GLU A 258 4.42 23.77 5.37
CA GLU A 258 3.75 25.03 5.03
C GLU A 258 2.42 25.20 5.79
N ASP A 259 2.08 26.43 6.19
CA ASP A 259 0.74 26.76 6.70
C ASP A 259 -0.30 26.91 5.59
N SER A 260 0.15 27.12 4.37
CA SER A 260 -0.74 27.25 3.20
C SER A 260 -0.78 25.94 2.43
N LEU A 261 -1.98 25.52 2.08
CA LEU A 261 -2.16 24.38 1.19
C LEU A 261 -1.99 24.84 -0.26
N ARG A 262 -0.82 24.58 -0.85
CA ARG A 262 -0.50 24.83 -2.25
C ARG A 262 0.03 23.58 -2.89
N HIS A 263 -0.41 23.31 -4.13
CA HIS A 263 0.13 22.21 -4.92
C HIS A 263 1.62 22.44 -5.19
N PRO A 264 2.52 21.57 -4.72
CA PRO A 264 3.95 21.68 -5.02
C PRO A 264 4.21 21.29 -6.48
N GLU A 265 5.35 21.73 -7.01
CA GLU A 265 5.85 21.22 -8.29
C GLU A 265 6.34 19.77 -8.09
N PRO A 266 5.71 18.75 -8.72
CA PRO A 266 6.03 17.34 -8.48
C PRO A 266 7.47 16.96 -8.86
N TRP A 267 8.06 17.71 -9.78
CA TRP A 267 9.44 17.54 -10.23
C TRP A 267 10.42 18.50 -9.54
N GLY A 268 9.89 19.35 -8.65
CA GLY A 268 10.64 20.30 -7.84
C GLY A 268 11.30 19.66 -6.62
N GLN A 269 11.98 20.47 -5.84
CA GLN A 269 12.66 20.02 -4.63
C GLN A 269 11.88 20.30 -3.34
N TRP A 270 10.74 21.00 -3.44
CA TRP A 270 9.92 21.36 -2.31
C TRP A 270 8.65 20.52 -2.27
N HIS A 271 8.63 19.51 -1.39
CA HIS A 271 7.53 18.59 -1.18
C HIS A 271 7.03 18.71 0.27
N PRO A 272 6.18 19.69 0.60
CA PRO A 272 5.71 19.89 1.96
C PRO A 272 4.78 18.74 2.40
N GLU A 273 4.99 18.28 3.63
CA GLU A 273 4.27 17.11 4.18
C GLU A 273 2.75 17.35 4.27
N ASN A 274 2.32 18.58 4.53
CA ASN A 274 0.90 18.90 4.58
C ASN A 274 0.18 18.67 3.23
N TRP A 275 0.88 18.82 2.09
CA TRP A 275 0.31 18.45 0.79
C TRP A 275 0.10 16.94 0.66
N GLN A 276 1.06 16.11 1.05
CA GLN A 276 0.89 14.66 1.07
C GLN A 276 -0.30 14.25 1.94
N THR A 277 -0.42 14.83 3.12
CA THR A 277 -1.53 14.58 4.03
C THR A 277 -2.88 14.90 3.37
N TYR A 278 -3.01 16.09 2.79
CA TYR A 278 -4.21 16.51 2.06
C TYR A 278 -4.51 15.59 0.89
N TYR A 279 -3.50 15.26 0.08
CA TYR A 279 -3.61 14.34 -1.05
C TYR A 279 -4.23 12.99 -0.64
N HIS A 280 -3.72 12.41 0.42
CA HIS A 280 -4.20 11.11 0.88
C HIS A 280 -5.61 11.18 1.47
N VAL A 281 -5.94 12.23 2.21
CA VAL A 281 -7.30 12.46 2.73
C VAL A 281 -8.32 12.56 1.60
N GLU A 282 -8.05 13.39 0.60
CA GLU A 282 -9.01 13.64 -0.49
C GLU A 282 -9.14 12.44 -1.44
N ASN A 283 -8.03 11.75 -1.77
CA ASN A 283 -8.11 10.55 -2.59
C ASN A 283 -8.82 9.40 -1.85
N TRP A 284 -8.54 9.21 -0.55
CA TRP A 284 -9.20 8.14 0.21
C TRP A 284 -10.71 8.36 0.37
N LYS A 285 -11.18 9.58 0.54
CA LYS A 285 -12.62 9.90 0.51
C LYS A 285 -13.28 9.34 -0.74
N GLN A 286 -12.65 9.48 -1.89
CA GLN A 286 -13.19 9.01 -3.16
C GLN A 286 -13.06 7.48 -3.33
N LEU A 287 -11.92 6.91 -2.92
CA LEU A 287 -11.66 5.48 -3.07
C LEU A 287 -12.55 4.63 -2.16
N GLN A 288 -12.75 5.03 -0.89
CA GLN A 288 -13.50 4.22 0.07
C GLN A 288 -14.97 4.00 -0.31
N GLU A 289 -15.56 4.92 -1.07
CA GLU A 289 -16.96 4.86 -1.51
C GLU A 289 -17.21 3.84 -2.64
N ARG A 290 -16.14 3.30 -3.26
CA ARG A 290 -16.21 2.42 -4.42
C ARG A 290 -15.90 0.98 -4.02
N GLU A 291 -16.95 0.25 -3.61
CA GLU A 291 -16.83 -1.12 -3.10
C GLU A 291 -16.40 -2.13 -4.17
N PHE A 292 -16.64 -1.82 -5.45
CA PHE A 292 -16.23 -2.68 -6.57
C PHE A 292 -14.71 -2.72 -6.80
N LEU A 293 -13.95 -1.75 -6.28
CA LEU A 293 -12.49 -1.81 -6.33
C LEU A 293 -12.00 -2.99 -5.48
N TRP A 294 -11.41 -4.00 -6.12
CA TRP A 294 -10.92 -5.18 -5.41
C TRP A 294 -9.70 -4.89 -4.52
N CYS A 295 -8.94 -3.83 -4.82
CA CYS A 295 -7.81 -3.37 -4.01
C CYS A 295 -7.56 -1.87 -4.09
N ASN A 296 -6.87 -1.35 -3.06
CA ASN A 296 -6.31 0.00 -3.02
C ASN A 296 -4.92 -0.08 -2.39
N PHE A 297 -3.87 0.20 -3.18
CA PHE A 297 -2.48 0.17 -2.73
C PHE A 297 -1.86 1.56 -2.80
N ILE A 298 -1.35 2.03 -1.67
CA ILE A 298 -0.66 3.32 -1.57
C ILE A 298 0.75 3.21 -2.14
N TRP A 299 1.18 4.17 -2.93
CA TRP A 299 2.57 4.36 -3.31
C TRP A 299 3.21 5.43 -2.44
N CYS A 300 4.01 5.04 -1.45
CA CYS A 300 4.33 3.69 -1.02
C CYS A 300 4.49 3.66 0.52
N MET A 301 4.83 2.53 1.10
CA MET A 301 4.99 2.44 2.56
C MET A 301 6.20 3.23 3.06
N PHE A 302 7.33 3.10 2.37
CA PHE A 302 8.60 3.70 2.77
C PHE A 302 9.18 4.55 1.67
N ASP A 303 9.85 5.65 2.01
CA ASP A 303 10.77 6.28 1.09
C ASP A 303 11.84 5.26 0.68
N PHE A 304 12.34 5.35 -0.55
CA PHE A 304 13.30 4.40 -1.07
C PHE A 304 14.27 5.03 -2.06
N SER A 305 15.38 4.34 -2.35
CA SER A 305 16.40 4.75 -3.31
C SER A 305 15.86 4.71 -4.74
N ALA A 306 16.04 5.79 -5.47
CA ALA A 306 15.62 5.93 -6.87
C ALA A 306 16.62 6.80 -7.63
N ALA A 307 17.74 6.22 -8.05
CA ALA A 307 18.91 6.92 -8.56
C ALA A 307 18.66 7.93 -9.69
N GLY A 308 17.61 7.71 -10.50
CA GLY A 308 17.20 8.61 -11.57
C GLY A 308 16.43 9.86 -11.13
N ARG A 309 15.92 9.90 -9.91
CA ARG A 309 15.09 11.00 -9.42
C ARG A 309 15.92 12.21 -9.00
N ARG A 310 15.40 13.39 -9.32
CA ARG A 310 16.05 14.70 -8.99
C ARG A 310 15.13 15.59 -8.17
N GLU A 311 13.87 15.23 -8.03
CA GLU A 311 12.84 15.89 -7.23
C GLU A 311 12.96 15.54 -5.74
N GLY A 312 12.22 16.28 -4.91
CA GLY A 312 12.21 16.11 -3.45
C GLY A 312 13.43 16.72 -2.78
N SER A 313 13.49 16.63 -1.46
CA SER A 313 14.56 17.22 -0.65
C SER A 313 15.92 16.51 -0.77
N ILE A 314 15.92 15.26 -1.22
CA ILE A 314 17.12 14.42 -1.35
C ILE A 314 17.12 13.78 -2.74
N MET A 315 18.09 14.17 -3.57
CA MET A 315 18.28 13.58 -4.89
C MET A 315 18.56 12.08 -4.80
N GLY A 316 18.05 11.31 -5.76
CA GLY A 316 18.19 9.86 -5.78
C GLY A 316 17.25 9.13 -4.81
N ARG A 317 16.20 9.81 -4.32
CA ARG A 317 15.19 9.23 -3.43
C ARG A 317 13.79 9.44 -3.99
N ASN A 318 12.93 8.42 -3.86
CA ASN A 318 11.49 8.57 -3.95
C ASN A 318 10.96 8.87 -2.55
N ASP A 319 10.36 10.02 -2.36
CA ASP A 319 9.88 10.53 -1.06
C ASP A 319 8.37 10.39 -0.85
N LYS A 320 7.72 9.51 -1.65
CA LYS A 320 6.28 9.23 -1.53
C LYS A 320 5.93 8.25 -0.40
N GLY A 321 6.93 7.78 0.35
CA GLY A 321 6.71 6.92 1.51
C GLY A 321 5.82 7.57 2.56
N LEU A 322 5.03 6.76 3.26
CA LEU A 322 4.31 7.16 4.48
C LEU A 322 5.24 7.14 5.71
N VAL A 323 6.38 6.50 5.58
CA VAL A 323 7.45 6.41 6.58
C VAL A 323 8.77 6.73 5.89
N THR A 324 9.67 7.41 6.61
CA THR A 324 10.99 7.78 6.09
C THR A 324 11.85 6.55 5.75
N TYR A 325 12.88 6.74 4.90
CA TYR A 325 13.75 5.69 4.39
C TYR A 325 14.49 4.90 5.48
N ASP A 326 14.80 5.57 6.60
CA ASP A 326 15.41 4.98 7.80
C ASP A 326 14.40 4.31 8.75
N ARG A 327 13.10 4.30 8.43
CA ARG A 327 11.97 3.78 9.21
C ARG A 327 11.68 4.53 10.52
N LYS A 328 12.35 5.63 10.81
CA LYS A 328 12.25 6.32 12.12
C LYS A 328 11.06 7.24 12.25
N ILE A 329 10.63 7.88 11.15
CA ILE A 329 9.57 8.89 11.21
C ILE A 329 8.37 8.43 10.39
N LYS A 330 7.24 8.25 11.05
CA LYS A 330 5.93 8.09 10.43
C LYS A 330 5.42 9.48 10.07
N LYS A 331 5.08 9.69 8.79
CA LYS A 331 4.51 10.96 8.30
C LYS A 331 3.04 11.08 8.72
N ASP A 332 2.47 12.26 8.63
CA ASP A 332 1.07 12.48 9.05
C ASP A 332 0.08 11.58 8.31
N ALA A 333 0.31 11.32 7.03
CA ALA A 333 -0.53 10.42 6.23
C ALA A 333 -0.51 8.96 6.73
N PHE A 334 0.54 8.48 7.39
CA PHE A 334 0.55 7.18 8.07
C PHE A 334 -0.54 7.11 9.15
N TYR A 335 -0.65 8.14 9.98
CA TYR A 335 -1.65 8.20 11.06
C TYR A 335 -3.06 8.39 10.53
N PHE A 336 -3.20 9.07 9.38
CA PHE A 336 -4.47 9.13 8.68
C PHE A 336 -4.96 7.73 8.27
N TYR A 337 -4.11 6.91 7.64
CA TYR A 337 -4.48 5.54 7.30
C TYR A 337 -4.64 4.65 8.53
N LYS A 338 -3.81 4.81 9.55
CA LYS A 338 -4.01 4.12 10.83
C LYS A 338 -5.39 4.40 11.41
N ALA A 339 -5.87 5.63 11.35
CA ALA A 339 -7.21 5.98 11.81
C ALA A 339 -8.33 5.30 11.00
N ASN A 340 -8.09 5.02 9.70
CA ASN A 340 -9.09 4.43 8.82
C ASN A 340 -9.02 2.89 8.78
N TRP A 341 -7.85 2.29 8.87
CA TRP A 341 -7.64 0.86 8.64
C TRP A 341 -7.44 0.04 9.91
N ASN A 342 -6.79 0.60 10.94
CA ASN A 342 -6.59 -0.09 12.21
C ASN A 342 -7.84 0.05 13.10
N GLN A 343 -8.47 -1.09 13.43
CA GLN A 343 -9.67 -1.13 14.27
C GLN A 343 -9.37 -1.43 15.74
N GLU A 344 -8.16 -1.85 16.05
CA GLU A 344 -7.76 -2.33 17.37
C GLU A 344 -7.17 -1.20 18.24
N ASP A 345 -6.14 -0.53 17.76
CA ASP A 345 -5.45 0.56 18.46
C ASP A 345 -6.27 1.85 18.41
N LYS A 346 -6.86 2.23 19.54
CA LYS A 346 -7.61 3.48 19.66
C LYS A 346 -6.67 4.64 20.01
N PHE A 347 -6.70 5.70 19.22
CA PHE A 347 -5.79 6.84 19.39
C PHE A 347 -6.39 8.17 18.90
N VAL A 348 -5.71 9.24 19.21
CA VAL A 348 -5.84 10.58 18.60
C VAL A 348 -4.47 11.04 18.15
N TYR A 349 -4.39 11.74 17.03
CA TYR A 349 -3.14 12.26 16.46
C TYR A 349 -3.36 13.63 15.83
N ILE A 350 -2.63 14.65 16.30
CA ILE A 350 -2.66 16.00 15.73
C ILE A 350 -1.80 16.02 14.48
N ALA A 351 -2.37 16.33 13.32
CA ALA A 351 -1.63 16.54 12.08
C ALA A 351 -0.90 17.89 12.09
N GLY A 352 0.17 18.01 11.30
CA GLY A 352 0.95 19.25 11.19
C GLY A 352 1.77 19.61 12.43
N LYS A 353 2.08 18.64 13.29
CA LYS A 353 2.90 18.87 14.50
C LYS A 353 4.31 19.38 14.18
N ARG A 354 4.87 18.95 13.03
CA ARG A 354 6.23 19.32 12.61
C ARG A 354 6.35 20.76 12.14
N LEU A 355 5.24 21.39 11.76
CA LEU A 355 5.21 22.83 11.52
C LEU A 355 5.13 23.60 12.85
N VAL A 356 6.24 23.63 13.57
CA VAL A 356 6.32 24.28 14.88
C VAL A 356 6.18 25.80 14.75
N ASN A 357 6.91 26.42 13.83
CA ASN A 357 6.87 27.88 13.61
C ASN A 357 5.76 28.23 12.63
N ARG A 358 4.65 28.74 13.14
CA ARG A 358 3.49 29.13 12.35
C ARG A 358 3.71 30.46 11.65
N THR A 359 3.27 30.56 10.41
CA THR A 359 3.34 31.79 9.60
C THR A 359 2.02 32.56 9.58
N ARG A 360 1.01 32.05 10.30
CA ARG A 360 -0.32 32.67 10.42
C ARG A 360 -0.81 32.63 11.86
N LYS A 361 -1.50 33.68 12.27
CA LYS A 361 -2.14 33.77 13.59
C LYS A 361 -3.39 32.89 13.70
N THR A 362 -4.11 32.73 12.60
CA THR A 362 -5.30 31.89 12.53
C THR A 362 -4.96 30.61 11.78
N VAL A 363 -5.20 29.48 12.42
CA VAL A 363 -4.91 28.13 11.90
C VAL A 363 -6.09 27.17 12.06
N ASP A 364 -6.11 26.14 11.26
CA ASP A 364 -7.01 25.00 11.46
C ASP A 364 -6.24 23.89 12.19
N VAL A 365 -6.94 23.19 13.10
CA VAL A 365 -6.39 22.04 13.80
C VAL A 365 -7.06 20.80 13.25
N GLN A 366 -6.29 19.95 12.59
CA GLN A 366 -6.76 18.68 12.05
C GLN A 366 -6.21 17.52 12.90
N VAL A 367 -7.06 16.55 13.16
CA VAL A 367 -6.74 15.39 14.02
C VAL A 367 -7.25 14.12 13.37
N PHE A 368 -6.46 13.06 13.38
CA PHE A 368 -6.85 11.73 12.96
C PHE A 368 -7.17 10.86 14.16
N SER A 369 -8.34 10.19 14.13
CA SER A 369 -8.75 9.37 15.26
C SER A 369 -9.81 8.32 14.88
N ASN A 370 -9.54 7.07 15.21
CA ASN A 370 -10.50 5.96 15.13
C ASN A 370 -11.28 5.74 16.45
N SER A 371 -11.23 6.71 17.36
CA SER A 371 -11.77 6.57 18.73
C SER A 371 -12.95 7.49 19.04
N GLY A 372 -13.57 8.06 18.00
CA GLY A 372 -14.73 8.92 18.09
C GLY A 372 -14.42 10.38 18.42
N ALA A 373 -15.35 11.09 19.03
CA ALA A 373 -15.20 12.50 19.32
C ALA A 373 -14.03 12.80 20.28
N ALA A 374 -13.37 13.94 20.06
CA ALA A 374 -12.28 14.42 20.92
C ALA A 374 -12.45 15.90 21.23
N LYS A 375 -11.79 16.36 22.28
CA LYS A 375 -11.85 17.74 22.77
C LYS A 375 -10.49 18.42 22.59
N LEU A 376 -10.51 19.59 21.96
CA LEU A 376 -9.34 20.44 21.77
C LEU A 376 -9.14 21.39 22.95
N TYR A 377 -7.89 21.54 23.35
CA TYR A 377 -7.42 22.54 24.32
C TYR A 377 -6.22 23.29 23.74
N ILE A 378 -6.18 24.60 23.98
CA ILE A 378 -5.06 25.45 23.62
C ILE A 378 -4.68 26.23 24.87
N ASN A 379 -3.41 26.13 25.28
CA ASN A 379 -2.92 26.73 26.50
C ASN A 379 -3.77 26.39 27.75
N GLY A 380 -4.31 25.15 27.79
CA GLY A 380 -5.20 24.67 28.85
C GLY A 380 -6.67 25.09 28.72
N LYS A 381 -6.99 26.04 27.82
CA LYS A 381 -8.38 26.50 27.59
C LYS A 381 -9.06 25.59 26.59
N ALA A 382 -10.30 25.16 26.90
CA ALA A 382 -11.10 24.32 26.02
C ALA A 382 -11.66 25.11 24.83
N TYR A 383 -11.48 24.54 23.61
CA TYR A 383 -11.98 25.12 22.35
C TYR A 383 -13.16 24.35 21.76
N GLY A 384 -13.65 23.30 22.43
CA GLY A 384 -14.81 22.53 21.99
C GLY A 384 -14.48 21.10 21.62
N THR A 385 -15.53 20.40 21.21
CA THR A 385 -15.50 18.98 20.82
C THR A 385 -15.81 18.86 19.34
N ALA A 386 -14.99 18.11 18.60
CA ALA A 386 -15.29 17.70 17.24
C ALA A 386 -15.59 16.20 17.17
N LYS A 387 -16.35 15.81 16.15
CA LYS A 387 -16.63 14.42 15.79
C LYS A 387 -15.88 14.09 14.50
N PRO A 388 -15.45 12.85 14.31
CA PRO A 388 -14.82 12.44 13.06
C PRO A 388 -15.83 12.51 11.89
N ASP A 389 -15.32 12.86 10.73
CA ASP A 389 -16.03 12.73 9.46
C ASP A 389 -16.01 11.27 8.93
N SER A 390 -16.41 11.05 7.67
CA SER A 390 -16.46 9.73 7.02
C SER A 390 -15.10 9.05 6.87
N VAL A 391 -14.00 9.78 7.01
CA VAL A 391 -12.61 9.28 6.92
C VAL A 391 -11.80 9.52 8.20
N ASN A 392 -12.50 9.57 9.33
CA ASN A 392 -11.88 9.68 10.66
C ASN A 392 -11.04 10.94 10.88
N VAL A 393 -11.39 12.03 10.23
CA VAL A 393 -10.80 13.37 10.42
C VAL A 393 -11.67 14.20 11.34
N LEU A 394 -11.08 14.76 12.39
CA LEU A 394 -11.68 15.77 13.25
C LEU A 394 -11.05 17.13 12.93
N GLU A 395 -11.85 18.18 12.88
CA GLU A 395 -11.36 19.50 12.49
C GLU A 395 -11.93 20.60 13.37
N TRP A 396 -11.08 21.53 13.76
CA TRP A 396 -11.44 22.81 14.39
C TRP A 396 -10.89 23.94 13.54
N LYS A 397 -11.78 24.74 12.97
CA LYS A 397 -11.44 25.82 12.01
C LYS A 397 -11.27 27.15 12.70
N GLY A 398 -10.38 27.98 12.13
CA GLY A 398 -10.27 29.38 12.53
C GLY A 398 -9.75 29.59 13.96
N ILE A 399 -8.90 28.70 14.45
CA ILE A 399 -8.31 28.83 15.78
C ILE A 399 -7.30 29.96 15.79
N VAL A 400 -7.47 30.91 16.69
CA VAL A 400 -6.56 32.05 16.86
C VAL A 400 -5.53 31.69 17.93
N LEU A 401 -4.26 31.69 17.54
CA LEU A 401 -3.13 31.45 18.43
C LEU A 401 -2.72 32.74 19.19
N ASP A 402 -2.25 32.54 20.40
CA ASP A 402 -1.58 33.63 21.16
C ASP A 402 -0.19 33.88 20.56
N THR A 403 0.32 35.11 20.71
CA THR A 403 1.72 35.42 20.35
C THR A 403 2.68 34.60 21.24
N GLY A 404 3.68 33.98 20.62
CA GLY A 404 4.62 33.11 21.31
C GLY A 404 4.20 31.62 21.27
N GLU A 405 4.51 30.91 22.33
CA GLU A 405 4.22 29.46 22.45
C GLU A 405 2.74 29.18 22.68
N ASN A 406 2.23 28.22 21.94
CA ASN A 406 0.88 27.66 22.09
C ASN A 406 0.96 26.16 22.26
N ARG A 407 0.53 25.66 23.42
CA ARG A 407 0.38 24.25 23.68
C ARG A 407 -0.96 23.78 23.12
N ILE A 408 -0.91 22.97 22.08
CA ILE A 408 -2.07 22.34 21.46
C ILE A 408 -2.23 20.94 22.05
N GLU A 409 -3.40 20.62 22.58
CA GLU A 409 -3.68 19.31 23.17
C GLU A 409 -5.05 18.81 22.71
N VAL A 410 -5.12 17.58 22.24
CA VAL A 410 -6.37 16.91 21.91
C VAL A 410 -6.50 15.64 22.74
N ARG A 411 -7.67 15.41 23.35
CA ARG A 411 -7.91 14.24 24.17
C ARG A 411 -9.33 13.69 24.06
N ASN A 412 -9.44 12.41 24.27
CA ASN A 412 -10.69 11.71 24.51
C ASN A 412 -10.50 10.61 25.59
N LYS A 413 -11.49 9.73 25.76
CA LYS A 413 -11.41 8.66 26.78
C LYS A 413 -10.35 7.58 26.51
N TYR A 414 -9.77 7.53 25.32
CA TYR A 414 -8.78 6.50 24.91
C TYR A 414 -7.35 7.02 24.89
N GLY A 415 -7.15 8.34 24.91
CA GLY A 415 -5.80 8.90 24.88
C GLY A 415 -5.78 10.41 24.67
N ALA A 416 -4.58 10.93 24.63
CA ALA A 416 -4.31 12.32 24.35
C ALA A 416 -3.09 12.45 23.44
N ASP A 417 -3.04 13.54 22.68
CA ASP A 417 -1.89 13.93 21.90
C ASP A 417 -1.64 15.44 22.07
N CYS A 418 -0.40 15.86 22.01
CA CYS A 418 -0.05 17.26 22.18
C CYS A 418 1.16 17.66 21.34
N CYS A 419 1.22 18.94 21.00
CA CYS A 419 2.38 19.58 20.39
C CYS A 419 2.47 21.05 20.82
N VAL A 420 3.56 21.70 20.43
CA VAL A 420 3.76 23.14 20.63
C VAL A 420 3.88 23.81 19.28
N TRP A 421 3.10 24.89 19.09
CA TRP A 421 3.21 25.77 17.93
C TRP A 421 3.63 27.17 18.39
N ILE A 422 4.55 27.79 17.66
CA ILE A 422 5.06 29.13 17.93
C ILE A 422 4.45 30.09 16.90
N CYS A 423 3.72 31.08 17.40
CA CYS A 423 3.13 32.15 16.60
C CYS A 423 3.91 33.47 16.86
N PRO A 424 4.56 34.02 15.84
CA PRO A 424 5.35 35.25 16.02
C PRO A 424 4.52 36.54 16.01
N PHE A 425 3.19 36.48 15.82
CA PHE A 425 2.29 37.62 15.61
C PHE A 425 1.43 37.96 16.82
#